data_7fa6adce46ceeff1b4307e933a2ad8d8
#
_entry.id   7fa6adce46ceeff1b4307e933a2ad8d8
#
_cell.length_a   1.000
_cell.length_b   1.000
_cell.length_c   1.000
_cell.angle_alpha   90.00
_cell.angle_beta   90.00
_cell.angle_gamma   90.00
#
_symmetry.space_group_name_H-M   'P 1'
#
loop_
_entity.id
_entity.type
_entity.pdbx_description
1 polymer ?
#
loop_
_entity_poly.entity_id
_entity_poly.type
_entity_poly.pdbx_seq_one_letter_code
_entity_poly.pdbx_strand_id
1 'polypeptide(L)'
;MADRRKFLAAAATAWAAAAARSGAAVPVSRGKHGDLQGPLLDLRTGPGNALAMAKLLGSLNPAASKYGWYTGRLRAVVPGAAVRDLLTVVGFSAARTLPRDAQGRYALLRRECGFFLDLASGAILDSWLNPYTCERVDVVHIANDPVNQLISPLRTNERLYEQDVAPQAPEPYVLPWQVAGDRVFVEVASHLWARNPLDPAIWVRESAGTQIQISDLQTYSCAIDDLQNAALPSVSYQGNWVHVRPWQPWMLMGTAPGHLMYHCFTGSATLLGDVPVAIRSLVEQRLPSFLAAPEKSGKSEGSLSRYMRTRKPSPPRATSISCDAAATAQIPEVKSAELKP
;
A
#
# COMPACT_ATOMS: atom_id res chain seq x y z
N MET A 1 -18.95 -27.60 -27.24
CA MET A 1 -18.84 -26.20 -26.75
C MET A 1 -19.87 -26.01 -25.65
N ALA A 2 -19.50 -26.08 -24.38
CA ALA A 2 -20.42 -25.89 -23.26
C ALA A 2 -20.82 -24.40 -23.19
N ASP A 3 -22.12 -24.18 -23.07
CA ASP A 3 -22.74 -22.86 -23.15
C ASP A 3 -22.25 -21.94 -21.99
N ARG A 4 -21.35 -21.05 -22.31
CA ARG A 4 -20.74 -20.08 -21.40
C ARG A 4 -21.77 -19.22 -20.64
N ARG A 5 -22.98 -19.05 -21.21
CA ARG A 5 -24.09 -18.30 -20.61
C ARG A 5 -24.72 -19.06 -19.44
N LYS A 6 -24.79 -20.39 -19.53
CA LYS A 6 -25.32 -21.22 -18.44
C LYS A 6 -24.37 -21.29 -17.26
N PHE A 7 -23.05 -21.25 -17.49
CA PHE A 7 -22.03 -21.21 -16.42
C PHE A 7 -22.07 -19.89 -15.65
N LEU A 8 -22.21 -18.76 -16.34
CA LEU A 8 -22.29 -17.44 -15.70
C LEU A 8 -23.60 -17.25 -14.92
N ALA A 9 -24.73 -17.80 -15.42
CA ALA A 9 -25.99 -17.75 -14.67
C ALA A 9 -25.97 -18.61 -13.41
N ALA A 10 -25.33 -19.78 -13.45
CA ALA A 10 -25.15 -20.64 -12.26
C ALA A 10 -24.19 -20.01 -11.22
N ALA A 11 -23.14 -19.31 -11.67
CA ALA A 11 -22.24 -18.59 -10.78
C ALA A 11 -22.94 -17.41 -10.08
N ALA A 12 -23.75 -16.64 -10.82
CA ALA A 12 -24.50 -15.51 -10.27
C ALA A 12 -25.54 -15.94 -9.20
N THR A 13 -26.21 -17.07 -9.41
CA THR A 13 -27.18 -17.63 -8.44
C THR A 13 -26.47 -18.19 -7.20
N ALA A 14 -25.30 -18.78 -7.32
CA ALA A 14 -24.52 -19.26 -6.19
C ALA A 14 -23.99 -18.09 -5.34
N TRP A 15 -23.60 -16.98 -5.95
CA TRP A 15 -23.19 -15.76 -5.25
C TRP A 15 -24.35 -15.05 -4.52
N ALA A 16 -25.51 -14.99 -5.15
CA ALA A 16 -26.71 -14.42 -4.53
C ALA A 16 -27.18 -15.25 -3.31
N ALA A 17 -27.08 -16.58 -3.38
CA ALA A 17 -27.40 -17.47 -2.27
C ALA A 17 -26.37 -17.41 -1.13
N ALA A 18 -25.10 -17.14 -1.42
CA ALA A 18 -24.06 -16.92 -0.41
C ALA A 18 -24.23 -15.54 0.26
N ALA A 19 -24.57 -14.51 -0.49
CA ALA A 19 -24.83 -13.17 0.07
C ALA A 19 -26.09 -13.12 0.95
N ALA A 20 -27.13 -13.92 0.64
CA ALA A 20 -28.33 -14.00 1.46
C ALA A 20 -28.13 -14.77 2.78
N ARG A 21 -27.08 -15.59 2.90
CA ARG A 21 -26.73 -16.29 4.14
C ARG A 21 -25.73 -15.56 5.04
N SER A 22 -25.11 -14.49 4.56
CA SER A 22 -24.17 -13.66 5.36
C SER A 22 -24.87 -12.60 6.24
N GLY A 23 -26.20 -12.57 6.29
CA GLY A 23 -26.97 -11.65 7.13
C GLY A 23 -27.12 -12.08 8.60
N ALA A 24 -26.69 -13.26 9.00
CA ALA A 24 -26.51 -13.59 10.39
C ALA A 24 -25.09 -13.15 10.79
N ALA A 25 -24.97 -11.97 11.41
CA ALA A 25 -23.76 -11.61 12.15
C ALA A 25 -23.46 -12.81 13.06
N VAL A 26 -22.38 -13.53 12.78
CA VAL A 26 -21.87 -14.53 13.72
C VAL A 26 -21.68 -13.77 15.01
N PRO A 27 -22.36 -14.15 16.11
CA PRO A 27 -22.15 -13.48 17.38
C PRO A 27 -20.66 -13.67 17.70
N VAL A 28 -19.88 -12.62 17.53
CA VAL A 28 -18.49 -12.60 17.96
C VAL A 28 -18.56 -12.90 19.45
N SER A 29 -18.11 -14.08 19.83
CA SER A 29 -17.97 -14.46 21.21
C SER A 29 -17.22 -13.32 21.89
N ARG A 30 -17.89 -12.56 22.75
CA ARG A 30 -17.25 -11.58 23.62
C ARG A 30 -16.34 -12.35 24.56
N GLY A 31 -15.11 -12.60 24.13
CA GLY A 31 -14.05 -13.01 25.03
C GLY A 31 -13.92 -11.97 26.15
N LYS A 32 -13.27 -12.29 27.23
CA LYS A 32 -13.07 -11.40 28.39
C LYS A 32 -12.50 -10.01 28.07
N HIS A 33 -12.09 -9.76 26.84
CA HIS A 33 -11.52 -8.49 26.30
C HIS A 33 -12.48 -7.77 25.34
N GLY A 34 -13.78 -8.07 25.36
CA GLY A 34 -14.75 -7.58 24.38
C GLY A 34 -15.13 -6.10 24.46
N ASP A 35 -14.49 -5.32 25.30
CA ASP A 35 -14.74 -3.89 25.41
C ASP A 35 -13.61 -3.09 24.73
N LEU A 36 -13.87 -2.66 23.50
CA LEU A 36 -13.03 -1.66 22.83
C LEU A 36 -13.10 -0.27 23.50
N GLN A 37 -13.72 -0.20 24.68
CA GLN A 37 -13.89 0.97 25.51
C GLN A 37 -12.91 0.90 26.67
N GLY A 38 -11.98 1.81 26.68
CA GLY A 38 -11.11 2.04 27.83
C GLY A 38 -11.16 3.51 28.24
N PRO A 39 -10.76 3.87 29.45
CA PRO A 39 -10.74 5.27 29.89
C PRO A 39 -9.89 6.17 29.00
N LEU A 40 -9.02 5.61 28.17
CA LEU A 40 -8.10 6.34 27.28
C LEU A 40 -8.35 6.11 25.79
N LEU A 41 -8.97 5.00 25.40
CA LEU A 41 -9.15 4.61 24.01
C LEU A 41 -10.58 4.12 23.77
N ASP A 42 -11.44 5.00 23.27
CA ASP A 42 -12.78 4.64 22.79
C ASP A 42 -12.80 4.66 21.25
N LEU A 43 -12.71 3.48 20.63
CA LEU A 43 -12.69 3.31 19.18
C LEU A 43 -14.03 3.65 18.49
N ARG A 44 -15.05 4.05 19.23
CA ARG A 44 -16.31 4.59 18.68
C ARG A 44 -16.23 6.10 18.44
N THR A 45 -15.17 6.76 18.87
CA THR A 45 -14.99 8.20 18.79
C THR A 45 -13.83 8.58 17.86
N GLY A 46 -13.92 9.77 17.25
CA GLY A 46 -12.84 10.30 16.43
C GLY A 46 -11.51 10.46 17.20
N PRO A 47 -11.51 11.03 18.42
CA PRO A 47 -10.30 11.12 19.23
C PRO A 47 -9.68 9.76 19.57
N GLY A 48 -10.49 8.74 19.89
CA GLY A 48 -10.02 7.39 20.15
C GLY A 48 -9.38 6.75 18.93
N ASN A 49 -9.99 6.91 17.76
CA ASN A 49 -9.42 6.43 16.49
C ASN A 49 -8.13 7.16 16.13
N ALA A 50 -8.06 8.48 16.30
CA ALA A 50 -6.85 9.24 16.04
C ALA A 50 -5.71 8.79 16.96
N LEU A 51 -5.98 8.54 18.23
CA LEU A 51 -5.00 8.00 19.18
C LEU A 51 -4.55 6.59 18.81
N ALA A 52 -5.49 5.69 18.44
CA ALA A 52 -5.16 4.35 18.00
C ALA A 52 -4.25 4.35 16.78
N MET A 53 -4.59 5.14 15.76
CA MET A 53 -3.78 5.25 14.56
C MET A 53 -2.43 5.91 14.81
N ALA A 54 -2.33 6.89 15.73
CA ALA A 54 -1.05 7.48 16.11
C ALA A 54 -0.13 6.46 16.81
N LYS A 55 -0.66 5.53 17.61
CA LYS A 55 0.08 4.42 18.21
C LYS A 55 0.48 3.34 17.18
N LEU A 56 -0.38 3.05 16.21
CA LEU A 56 -0.13 2.05 15.17
C LEU A 56 0.89 2.54 14.14
N LEU A 57 0.76 3.78 13.68
CA LEU A 57 1.58 4.31 12.58
C LEU A 57 2.84 5.05 13.07
N GLY A 58 2.86 5.44 14.33
CA GLY A 58 3.96 6.19 14.93
C GLY A 58 4.22 5.83 16.38
N SER A 59 4.71 6.80 17.13
CA SER A 59 4.92 6.71 18.58
C SER A 59 4.46 8.00 19.25
N LEU A 60 3.70 7.89 20.34
CA LEU A 60 3.32 9.04 21.17
C LEU A 60 4.52 9.64 21.91
N ASN A 61 5.65 8.92 21.98
CA ASN A 61 6.91 9.49 22.41
C ASN A 61 7.58 10.15 21.19
N PRO A 62 7.65 11.49 21.13
CA PRO A 62 8.20 12.21 19.98
C PRO A 62 9.70 12.00 19.78
N ALA A 63 10.42 11.49 20.79
CA ALA A 63 11.83 11.13 20.68
C ALA A 63 12.05 9.76 20.04
N ALA A 64 11.00 8.91 19.97
CA ALA A 64 11.10 7.57 19.43
C ALA A 64 10.68 7.52 17.95
N SER A 65 11.38 6.72 17.16
CA SER A 65 10.97 6.35 15.81
C SER A 65 10.16 5.06 15.85
N LYS A 66 9.29 4.90 14.87
CA LYS A 66 8.62 3.65 14.53
C LYS A 66 8.98 3.24 13.12
N TYR A 67 9.12 1.96 12.91
CA TYR A 67 9.55 1.39 11.65
C TYR A 67 8.43 0.54 11.05
N GLY A 68 8.09 0.82 9.79
CA GLY A 68 7.17 0.01 9.00
C GLY A 68 7.95 -0.75 7.94
N TRP A 69 7.42 -1.89 7.53
CA TRP A 69 7.96 -2.67 6.43
C TRP A 69 6.86 -3.37 5.65
N TYR A 70 7.14 -3.67 4.38
CA TYR A 70 6.28 -4.51 3.56
C TYR A 70 7.10 -5.39 2.62
N THR A 71 6.52 -6.52 2.24
CA THR A 71 7.06 -7.43 1.25
C THR A 71 5.93 -8.12 0.50
N GLY A 72 6.07 -8.28 -0.81
CA GLY A 72 5.02 -8.91 -1.62
C GLY A 72 5.33 -8.92 -3.10
N ARG A 73 4.26 -8.89 -3.90
CA ARG A 73 4.32 -8.96 -5.36
C ARG A 73 3.73 -7.73 -6.01
N LEU A 74 4.42 -7.27 -7.04
CA LEU A 74 3.87 -6.34 -8.01
C LEU A 74 3.34 -7.16 -9.19
N ARG A 75 2.05 -7.04 -9.44
CA ARG A 75 1.33 -7.77 -10.48
C ARG A 75 0.80 -6.85 -11.54
N ALA A 76 0.74 -7.36 -12.76
CA ALA A 76 -0.02 -6.75 -13.84
C ALA A 76 -1.39 -7.40 -13.96
N VAL A 77 -2.41 -6.57 -14.11
CA VAL A 77 -3.79 -6.97 -14.42
C VAL A 77 -4.14 -6.34 -15.76
N VAL A 78 -4.22 -7.18 -16.80
CA VAL A 78 -4.46 -6.73 -18.17
C VAL A 78 -5.76 -7.35 -18.66
N PRO A 79 -6.68 -6.58 -19.29
CA PRO A 79 -7.94 -7.10 -19.79
C PRO A 79 -7.73 -8.29 -20.74
N GLY A 80 -8.45 -9.38 -20.50
CA GLY A 80 -8.39 -10.58 -21.31
C GLY A 80 -7.18 -11.50 -21.08
N ALA A 81 -6.26 -11.14 -20.19
CA ALA A 81 -5.09 -11.93 -19.81
C ALA A 81 -5.19 -12.44 -18.35
N ALA A 82 -4.42 -13.47 -18.04
CA ALA A 82 -4.24 -13.90 -16.65
C ALA A 82 -3.43 -12.85 -15.89
N VAL A 83 -3.67 -12.72 -14.58
CA VAL A 83 -2.85 -11.87 -13.70
C VAL A 83 -1.42 -12.40 -13.70
N ARG A 84 -0.45 -11.50 -13.89
CA ARG A 84 0.96 -11.87 -14.01
C ARG A 84 1.77 -11.19 -12.91
N ASP A 85 2.56 -11.98 -12.18
CA ASP A 85 3.59 -11.46 -11.31
C ASP A 85 4.71 -10.84 -12.16
N LEU A 86 5.08 -9.59 -11.86
CA LEU A 86 6.13 -8.86 -12.56
C LEU A 86 7.43 -8.80 -11.74
N LEU A 87 7.30 -8.42 -10.47
CA LEU A 87 8.44 -8.15 -9.60
C LEU A 87 8.09 -8.53 -8.15
N THR A 88 9.10 -8.85 -7.36
CA THR A 88 8.98 -8.77 -5.91
C THR A 88 9.14 -7.32 -5.49
N VAL A 89 8.39 -6.88 -4.50
CA VAL A 89 8.52 -5.57 -3.91
C VAL A 89 8.74 -5.69 -2.41
N VAL A 90 9.71 -4.92 -1.91
CA VAL A 90 9.96 -4.77 -0.48
C VAL A 90 10.06 -3.30 -0.15
N GLY A 91 9.64 -2.90 1.03
CA GLY A 91 9.73 -1.52 1.43
C GLY A 91 9.90 -1.33 2.92
N PHE A 92 10.28 -0.11 3.26
CA PHE A 92 10.60 0.31 4.61
C PHE A 92 10.13 1.74 4.83
N SER A 93 9.75 2.04 6.05
CA SER A 93 9.50 3.41 6.48
C SER A 93 10.00 3.65 7.90
N ALA A 94 10.49 4.86 8.15
CA ALA A 94 10.76 5.35 9.48
C ALA A 94 9.87 6.57 9.77
N ALA A 95 9.13 6.52 10.86
CA ALA A 95 8.13 7.52 11.22
C ALA A 95 8.36 8.06 12.63
N ARG A 96 8.01 9.33 12.83
CA ARG A 96 7.98 10.02 14.12
C ARG A 96 6.66 10.77 14.22
N THR A 97 6.02 10.70 15.38
CA THR A 97 4.80 11.48 15.65
C THR A 97 5.17 12.71 16.46
N LEU A 98 4.72 13.89 16.03
CA LEU A 98 4.82 15.09 16.81
C LEU A 98 3.77 15.10 17.93
N PRO A 99 3.98 15.86 19.01
CA PRO A 99 3.00 15.99 20.07
C PRO A 99 1.62 16.38 19.53
N ARG A 100 0.57 15.89 20.19
CA ARG A 100 -0.81 16.22 19.85
C ARG A 100 -1.04 17.72 19.94
N ASP A 101 -1.62 18.30 18.91
CA ASP A 101 -1.96 19.72 18.88
C ASP A 101 -3.25 20.04 19.65
N ALA A 102 -3.59 21.35 19.72
CA ALA A 102 -4.78 21.83 20.40
C ALA A 102 -6.11 21.33 19.77
N GLN A 103 -6.08 20.91 18.52
CA GLN A 103 -7.22 20.31 17.80
C GLN A 103 -7.29 18.79 17.99
N GLY A 104 -6.41 18.20 18.77
CA GLY A 104 -6.37 16.76 19.01
C GLY A 104 -5.73 15.95 17.88
N ARG A 105 -5.01 16.59 16.95
CA ARG A 105 -4.38 15.96 15.78
C ARG A 105 -2.94 15.56 16.08
N TYR A 106 -2.46 14.57 15.34
CA TYR A 106 -1.07 14.09 15.39
C TYR A 106 -0.43 14.25 14.02
N ALA A 107 0.65 15.02 13.93
CA ALA A 107 1.45 15.07 12.71
C ALA A 107 2.47 13.93 12.71
N LEU A 108 2.39 13.08 11.70
CA LEU A 108 3.31 11.97 11.46
C LEU A 108 4.32 12.40 10.39
N LEU A 109 5.59 12.49 10.78
CA LEU A 109 6.71 12.75 9.87
C LEU A 109 7.31 11.40 9.48
N ARG A 110 7.37 11.11 8.18
CA ARG A 110 7.79 9.80 7.70
C ARG A 110 8.71 9.92 6.48
N ARG A 111 9.67 9.01 6.39
CA ARG A 111 10.36 8.63 5.16
C ARG A 111 9.93 7.23 4.77
N GLU A 112 9.81 7.00 3.49
CA GLU A 112 9.42 5.71 2.95
C GLU A 112 10.25 5.40 1.71
N CYS A 113 10.78 4.19 1.64
CA CYS A 113 11.42 3.67 0.45
C CYS A 113 10.90 2.27 0.11
N GLY A 114 11.05 1.89 -1.16
CA GLY A 114 10.70 0.56 -1.62
C GLY A 114 11.56 0.16 -2.82
N PHE A 115 11.90 -1.11 -2.86
CA PHE A 115 12.78 -1.68 -3.87
C PHE A 115 12.03 -2.72 -4.69
N PHE A 116 12.28 -2.70 -5.99
CA PHE A 116 11.81 -3.72 -6.92
C PHE A 116 12.92 -4.74 -7.14
N LEU A 117 12.59 -6.01 -6.96
CA LEU A 117 13.53 -7.12 -7.05
C LEU A 117 13.07 -8.11 -8.13
N ASP A 118 14.02 -8.79 -8.70
CA ASP A 118 13.77 -9.88 -9.64
C ASP A 118 13.00 -11.03 -8.97
N LEU A 119 12.05 -11.61 -9.70
CA LEU A 119 11.18 -12.67 -9.15
C LEU A 119 11.92 -13.95 -8.82
N ALA A 120 12.92 -14.30 -9.61
CA ALA A 120 13.61 -15.58 -9.50
C ALA A 120 14.81 -15.51 -8.56
N SER A 121 15.64 -14.46 -8.71
CA SER A 121 16.87 -14.31 -7.94
C SER A 121 16.70 -13.54 -6.64
N GLY A 122 15.64 -12.72 -6.53
CA GLY A 122 15.47 -11.79 -5.41
C GLY A 122 16.47 -10.62 -5.41
N ALA A 123 17.27 -10.46 -6.46
CA ALA A 123 18.23 -9.38 -6.59
C ALA A 123 17.53 -8.05 -6.87
N ILE A 124 18.05 -6.95 -6.31
CA ILE A 124 17.56 -5.60 -6.62
C ILE A 124 17.82 -5.29 -8.09
N LEU A 125 16.84 -4.68 -8.75
CA LEU A 125 16.89 -4.37 -10.17
C LEU A 125 17.22 -2.89 -10.39
N ASP A 126 18.32 -2.59 -11.04
CA ASP A 126 18.61 -1.24 -11.56
C ASP A 126 18.02 -1.06 -12.99
N SER A 127 17.81 -2.16 -13.72
CA SER A 127 17.11 -2.18 -15.03
C SER A 127 16.24 -3.41 -15.16
N TRP A 128 15.17 -3.32 -15.96
CA TRP A 128 14.20 -4.39 -16.15
C TRP A 128 13.78 -4.51 -17.61
N LEU A 129 13.68 -5.75 -18.11
CA LEU A 129 13.12 -6.01 -19.43
C LEU A 129 11.60 -6.05 -19.30
N ASN A 130 10.93 -5.02 -19.79
CA ASN A 130 9.47 -4.95 -19.74
C ASN A 130 8.84 -6.03 -20.65
N PRO A 131 8.09 -6.99 -20.12
CA PRO A 131 7.55 -8.11 -20.91
C PRO A 131 6.42 -7.71 -21.87
N TYR A 132 5.93 -6.48 -21.79
CA TYR A 132 4.86 -5.96 -22.65
C TYR A 132 5.41 -5.09 -23.79
N THR A 133 6.49 -4.37 -23.53
CA THR A 133 7.12 -3.50 -24.53
C THR A 133 8.39 -4.09 -25.12
N CYS A 134 8.96 -5.13 -24.49
CA CYS A 134 10.24 -5.75 -24.85
C CYS A 134 11.43 -4.77 -24.82
N GLU A 135 11.26 -3.68 -24.11
CA GLU A 135 12.30 -2.68 -23.92
C GLU A 135 12.93 -2.87 -22.54
N ARG A 136 14.24 -2.67 -22.47
CA ARG A 136 14.95 -2.57 -21.20
C ARG A 136 14.80 -1.14 -20.70
N VAL A 137 14.24 -1.02 -19.50
CA VAL A 137 13.96 0.27 -18.85
C VAL A 137 14.74 0.38 -17.54
N ASP A 138 15.11 1.59 -17.16
CA ASP A 138 15.68 1.86 -15.84
C ASP A 138 14.60 1.71 -14.78
N VAL A 139 14.88 0.95 -13.74
CA VAL A 139 13.97 0.81 -12.59
C VAL A 139 14.09 2.05 -11.69
N VAL A 140 12.95 2.67 -11.39
CA VAL A 140 12.91 3.77 -10.44
C VAL A 140 12.28 3.29 -9.14
N HIS A 141 13.11 3.10 -8.13
CA HIS A 141 12.68 2.68 -6.80
C HIS A 141 11.87 3.76 -6.09
N ILE A 142 11.01 3.33 -5.17
CA ILE A 142 10.20 4.22 -4.34
C ILE A 142 11.13 4.95 -3.37
N ALA A 143 11.01 6.28 -3.31
CA ALA A 143 11.69 7.12 -2.33
C ALA A 143 10.85 8.36 -2.07
N ASN A 144 10.16 8.36 -0.96
CA ASN A 144 9.29 9.44 -0.48
C ASN A 144 9.96 10.08 0.76
N ASP A 145 10.41 11.33 0.63
CA ASP A 145 11.15 12.01 1.72
C ASP A 145 10.93 13.54 1.69
N PRO A 146 10.22 14.09 2.66
CA PRO A 146 9.36 13.40 3.63
C PRO A 146 7.97 13.08 3.06
N VAL A 147 7.25 12.17 3.74
CA VAL A 147 5.81 11.96 3.57
C VAL A 147 5.14 12.30 4.88
N ASN A 148 4.59 13.50 4.96
CA ASN A 148 3.90 13.93 6.16
C ASN A 148 2.43 13.51 6.07
N GLN A 149 1.90 13.07 7.20
CA GLN A 149 0.50 12.69 7.34
C GLN A 149 -0.09 13.37 8.57
N LEU A 150 -1.31 13.86 8.46
CA LEU A 150 -2.05 14.38 9.60
C LEU A 150 -3.10 13.35 10.02
N ILE A 151 -2.99 12.87 11.24
CA ILE A 151 -3.99 12.00 11.86
C ILE A 151 -4.90 12.89 12.69
N SER A 152 -6.15 13.02 12.26
CA SER A 152 -7.13 13.94 12.84
C SER A 152 -8.31 13.18 13.45
N PRO A 153 -8.91 13.64 14.56
CA PRO A 153 -10.15 13.08 15.07
C PRO A 153 -11.36 13.34 14.16
N LEU A 154 -11.21 14.17 13.15
CA LEU A 154 -12.21 14.43 12.12
C LEU A 154 -11.69 13.99 10.76
N ARG A 155 -12.57 13.38 9.96
CA ARG A 155 -12.32 13.22 8.52
C ARG A 155 -12.52 14.59 7.90
N THR A 156 -11.44 15.11 7.36
CA THR A 156 -11.47 16.29 6.53
C THR A 156 -11.10 15.88 5.12
N ASN A 157 -11.70 16.51 4.11
CA ASN A 157 -11.23 16.37 2.74
C ASN A 157 -9.94 17.19 2.52
N GLU A 158 -9.20 17.50 3.59
CA GLU A 158 -7.86 18.07 3.50
C GLU A 158 -6.95 17.09 2.80
N ARG A 159 -6.61 17.42 1.60
CA ARG A 159 -6.15 16.55 0.56
C ARG A 159 -4.67 16.26 0.68
N LEU A 160 -4.37 14.99 0.56
CA LEU A 160 -3.03 14.55 0.18
C LEU A 160 -2.72 14.88 -1.31
N TYR A 161 -3.74 15.14 -2.11
CA TYR A 161 -3.65 15.39 -3.55
C TYR A 161 -4.66 16.45 -3.95
N GLU A 162 -4.28 17.38 -4.82
CA GLU A 162 -5.15 18.41 -5.39
C GLU A 162 -6.30 17.77 -6.18
N GLN A 163 -7.50 17.78 -5.62
CA GLN A 163 -8.69 17.29 -6.28
C GLN A 163 -9.76 18.38 -6.24
N ASP A 164 -10.50 18.50 -7.34
CA ASP A 164 -11.68 19.35 -7.44
C ASP A 164 -12.92 18.69 -6.80
N VAL A 165 -12.82 18.30 -5.53
CA VAL A 165 -13.94 17.74 -4.76
C VAL A 165 -14.53 18.86 -3.91
N ALA A 166 -15.86 18.97 -3.90
CA ALA A 166 -16.53 19.95 -3.04
C ALA A 166 -16.16 19.72 -1.57
N PRO A 167 -15.96 20.79 -0.79
CA PRO A 167 -15.73 20.69 0.65
C PRO A 167 -16.89 19.92 1.29
N GLN A 168 -16.58 18.85 2.00
CA GLN A 168 -17.57 18.13 2.83
C GLN A 168 -17.47 18.63 4.26
N ALA A 169 -18.60 18.58 4.98
CA ALA A 169 -18.59 18.86 6.41
C ALA A 169 -17.66 17.86 7.13
N PRO A 170 -16.86 18.32 8.10
CA PRO A 170 -16.02 17.43 8.88
C PRO A 170 -16.86 16.37 9.60
N GLU A 171 -16.51 15.11 9.45
CA GLU A 171 -17.16 13.98 10.13
C GLU A 171 -16.21 13.37 11.16
N PRO A 172 -16.71 12.76 12.25
CA PRO A 172 -15.87 12.01 13.16
C PRO A 172 -15.05 10.93 12.43
N TYR A 173 -13.77 10.86 12.70
CA TYR A 173 -12.89 9.83 12.17
C TYR A 173 -13.09 8.51 12.91
N VAL A 174 -14.08 7.73 12.49
CA VAL A 174 -14.41 6.42 13.07
C VAL A 174 -14.12 5.35 12.03
N LEU A 175 -13.33 4.34 12.39
CA LEU A 175 -12.91 3.23 11.54
C LEU A 175 -13.69 1.96 11.91
N PRO A 176 -13.87 1.01 10.97
CA PRO A 176 -14.64 -0.21 11.15
C PRO A 176 -13.81 -1.29 11.89
N TRP A 177 -13.49 -1.05 13.15
CA TRP A 177 -12.74 -1.98 13.97
C TRP A 177 -13.52 -3.29 14.18
N GLN A 178 -12.79 -4.40 14.08
CA GLN A 178 -13.31 -5.74 14.33
C GLN A 178 -12.46 -6.43 15.39
N VAL A 179 -13.07 -7.27 16.21
CA VAL A 179 -12.40 -8.04 17.27
C VAL A 179 -12.52 -9.52 16.95
N ALA A 180 -11.43 -10.24 17.02
CA ALA A 180 -11.39 -11.69 16.92
C ALA A 180 -10.36 -12.23 17.94
N GLY A 181 -10.87 -12.91 18.96
CA GLY A 181 -10.04 -13.39 20.08
C GLY A 181 -9.42 -12.23 20.87
N ASP A 182 -8.12 -12.26 21.01
CA ASP A 182 -7.30 -11.25 21.67
C ASP A 182 -6.78 -10.15 20.72
N ARG A 183 -7.22 -10.16 19.46
CA ARG A 183 -6.76 -9.24 18.44
C ARG A 183 -7.84 -8.31 17.95
N VAL A 184 -7.42 -7.13 17.59
CA VAL A 184 -8.23 -6.14 16.88
C VAL A 184 -7.72 -6.01 15.45
N PHE A 185 -8.67 -5.80 14.54
CA PHE A 185 -8.43 -5.61 13.11
C PHE A 185 -9.10 -4.34 12.64
N VAL A 186 -8.46 -3.63 11.73
CA VAL A 186 -9.06 -2.49 11.05
C VAL A 186 -8.57 -2.42 9.60
N GLU A 187 -9.47 -2.12 8.69
CA GLU A 187 -9.13 -1.76 7.32
C GLU A 187 -9.25 -0.26 7.14
N VAL A 188 -8.21 0.32 6.53
CA VAL A 188 -8.22 1.69 6.04
C VAL A 188 -8.19 1.62 4.53
N ALA A 189 -9.29 2.03 3.90
CA ALA A 189 -9.44 2.05 2.46
C ALA A 189 -9.48 3.49 1.95
N SER A 190 -8.78 3.76 0.87
CA SER A 190 -8.90 5.01 0.12
C SER A 190 -9.01 4.74 -1.37
N HIS A 191 -9.91 5.49 -2.02
CA HIS A 191 -10.10 5.44 -3.46
C HIS A 191 -9.97 6.86 -3.99
N LEU A 192 -9.04 7.04 -4.91
CA LEU A 192 -8.65 8.35 -5.39
C LEU A 192 -8.83 8.42 -6.90
N TRP A 193 -9.50 9.47 -7.36
CA TRP A 193 -9.45 9.97 -8.73
C TRP A 193 -8.77 11.32 -8.70
N ALA A 194 -7.72 11.48 -9.50
CA ALA A 194 -6.98 12.73 -9.55
C ALA A 194 -6.54 13.03 -10.98
N ARG A 195 -6.34 14.32 -11.26
CA ARG A 195 -5.62 14.73 -12.47
C ARG A 195 -4.21 14.13 -12.44
N ASN A 196 -3.79 13.54 -13.56
CA ASN A 196 -2.43 13.02 -13.68
C ASN A 196 -1.44 14.20 -13.81
N PRO A 197 -0.47 14.33 -12.90
CA PRO A 197 0.53 15.39 -13.02
C PRO A 197 1.50 15.19 -14.21
N LEU A 198 1.59 13.95 -14.76
CA LEU A 198 2.31 13.67 -15.99
C LEU A 198 1.37 13.97 -17.18
N ASP A 199 1.47 15.17 -17.75
CA ASP A 199 0.70 15.56 -18.94
C ASP A 199 0.97 14.57 -20.09
N PRO A 200 -0.06 13.85 -20.61
CA PRO A 200 0.12 12.86 -21.66
C PRO A 200 0.62 13.45 -22.99
N ALA A 201 0.47 14.76 -23.21
CA ALA A 201 1.03 15.43 -24.38
C ALA A 201 2.56 15.59 -24.27
N ILE A 202 3.10 15.64 -23.07
CA ILE A 202 4.53 15.79 -22.80
C ILE A 202 5.16 14.45 -22.45
N TRP A 203 4.53 13.69 -21.57
CA TRP A 203 4.98 12.41 -21.03
C TRP A 203 4.28 11.24 -21.72
N VAL A 204 4.39 11.16 -23.05
CA VAL A 204 3.61 10.23 -23.88
C VAL A 204 3.74 8.77 -23.46
N ARG A 205 4.92 8.37 -23.00
CA ARG A 205 5.21 6.98 -22.63
C ARG A 205 5.08 6.71 -21.15
N GLU A 206 5.17 7.72 -20.31
CA GLU A 206 5.12 7.63 -18.86
C GLU A 206 3.72 7.84 -18.32
N SER A 207 2.89 8.63 -19.03
CA SER A 207 1.57 9.01 -18.58
C SER A 207 0.51 7.96 -18.90
N ALA A 208 -0.24 7.57 -17.91
CA ALA A 208 -1.39 6.67 -18.07
C ALA A 208 -2.68 7.40 -18.52
N GLY A 209 -2.57 8.63 -19.03
CA GLY A 209 -3.69 9.46 -19.44
C GLY A 209 -3.85 10.71 -18.54
N THR A 210 -4.92 11.47 -18.78
CA THR A 210 -5.19 12.74 -18.08
C THR A 210 -5.65 12.58 -16.65
N GLN A 211 -6.19 11.42 -16.31
CA GLN A 211 -6.69 11.05 -14.98
C GLN A 211 -6.01 9.79 -14.49
N ILE A 212 -5.81 9.70 -13.21
CA ILE A 212 -5.32 8.49 -12.53
C ILE A 212 -6.34 8.05 -11.49
N GLN A 213 -6.51 6.73 -11.40
CA GLN A 213 -7.28 6.08 -10.34
C GLN A 213 -6.32 5.28 -9.47
N ILE A 214 -6.46 5.46 -8.16
CA ILE A 214 -5.68 4.72 -7.18
C ILE A 214 -6.63 4.17 -6.13
N SER A 215 -6.50 2.89 -5.80
CA SER A 215 -7.16 2.27 -4.66
C SER A 215 -6.10 1.73 -3.71
N ASP A 216 -6.20 2.10 -2.46
CA ASP A 216 -5.25 1.76 -1.41
C ASP A 216 -6.03 1.14 -0.24
N LEU A 217 -5.77 -0.14 0.03
CA LEU A 217 -6.46 -0.93 1.04
C LEU A 217 -5.40 -1.47 2.00
N GLN A 218 -5.41 -0.99 3.21
CA GLN A 218 -4.46 -1.41 4.23
C GLN A 218 -5.17 -1.96 5.46
N THR A 219 -4.85 -3.20 5.81
CA THR A 219 -5.33 -3.85 7.02
C THR A 219 -4.27 -3.76 8.11
N TYR A 220 -4.68 -3.44 9.31
CA TYR A 220 -3.84 -3.47 10.50
C TYR A 220 -4.43 -4.44 11.52
N SER A 221 -3.59 -5.22 12.18
CA SER A 221 -3.96 -6.11 13.26
C SER A 221 -2.94 -6.06 14.38
N CYS A 222 -3.40 -5.90 15.62
CA CYS A 222 -2.57 -5.91 16.82
C CYS A 222 -3.30 -6.56 18.00
N ALA A 223 -2.60 -6.81 19.11
CA ALA A 223 -3.22 -7.23 20.36
C ALA A 223 -4.08 -6.10 20.92
N ILE A 224 -5.27 -6.45 21.43
CA ILE A 224 -6.19 -5.47 22.04
C ILE A 224 -5.55 -4.84 23.26
N ASP A 225 -4.96 -5.67 24.12
CA ASP A 225 -4.35 -5.22 25.38
C ASP A 225 -3.23 -4.21 25.12
N ASP A 226 -2.40 -4.44 24.09
CA ASP A 226 -1.34 -3.50 23.70
C ASP A 226 -1.94 -2.17 23.21
N LEU A 227 -2.98 -2.24 22.38
CA LEU A 227 -3.60 -1.03 21.83
C LEU A 227 -4.22 -0.18 22.93
N GLN A 228 -4.89 -0.80 23.91
CA GLN A 228 -5.54 -0.14 25.03
C GLN A 228 -4.56 0.28 26.13
N ASN A 229 -3.37 -0.30 26.19
CA ASN A 229 -2.39 0.01 27.23
C ASN A 229 -1.87 1.44 27.10
N ALA A 230 -2.25 2.29 28.06
CA ALA A 230 -1.84 3.70 28.11
C ALA A 230 -0.31 3.89 28.28
N ALA A 231 0.38 2.91 28.87
CA ALA A 231 1.82 2.97 29.07
C ALA A 231 2.62 2.70 27.80
N LEU A 232 2.00 2.10 26.76
CA LEU A 232 2.63 1.83 25.49
C LEU A 232 2.45 3.02 24.55
N PRO A 233 3.51 3.78 24.22
CA PRO A 233 3.41 4.91 23.31
C PRO A 233 3.27 4.48 21.83
N SER A 234 3.54 3.22 21.52
CA SER A 234 3.49 2.65 20.17
C SER A 234 3.11 1.18 20.25
N VAL A 235 2.39 0.68 19.23
CA VAL A 235 1.94 -0.71 19.16
C VAL A 235 2.33 -1.30 17.81
N SER A 236 3.04 -2.42 17.82
CA SER A 236 3.37 -3.14 16.60
C SER A 236 2.14 -3.78 15.97
N TYR A 237 2.07 -3.76 14.65
CA TYR A 237 1.00 -4.38 13.87
C TYR A 237 1.54 -5.33 12.83
N GLN A 238 0.66 -6.19 12.36
CA GLN A 238 0.80 -6.97 11.13
C GLN A 238 -0.45 -6.73 10.27
N GLY A 239 -0.32 -6.92 8.97
CA GLY A 239 -1.46 -6.73 8.07
C GLY A 239 -1.14 -7.01 6.61
N ASN A 240 -2.04 -6.57 5.77
CA ASN A 240 -1.90 -6.65 4.31
C ASN A 240 -2.07 -5.26 3.70
N TRP A 241 -1.40 -5.06 2.58
CA TRP A 241 -1.53 -3.89 1.75
C TRP A 241 -1.81 -4.30 0.32
N VAL A 242 -2.95 -3.85 -0.21
CA VAL A 242 -3.30 -3.97 -1.61
C VAL A 242 -3.38 -2.56 -2.20
N HIS A 243 -2.54 -2.29 -3.20
CA HIS A 243 -2.49 -0.99 -3.86
C HIS A 243 -2.66 -1.18 -5.36
N VAL A 244 -3.76 -0.66 -5.88
CA VAL A 244 -4.10 -0.71 -7.30
C VAL A 244 -3.87 0.68 -7.89
N ARG A 245 -3.10 0.73 -8.98
CA ARG A 245 -2.73 1.99 -9.63
C ARG A 245 -2.43 1.80 -11.12
N PRO A 246 -2.41 2.85 -11.93
CA PRO A 246 -1.87 2.79 -13.28
C PRO A 246 -0.42 2.30 -13.32
N TRP A 247 0.04 1.96 -14.51
CA TRP A 247 1.45 1.61 -14.75
C TRP A 247 2.39 2.63 -14.14
N GLN A 248 3.50 2.15 -13.56
CA GLN A 248 4.56 3.05 -13.08
C GLN A 248 5.16 3.82 -14.29
N PRO A 249 5.44 5.12 -14.15
CA PRO A 249 5.98 5.93 -15.25
C PRO A 249 7.22 5.33 -15.89
N TRP A 250 8.13 4.80 -15.08
CA TRP A 250 9.38 4.20 -15.57
C TRP A 250 9.17 2.90 -16.37
N MET A 251 7.99 2.28 -16.33
CA MET A 251 7.68 1.11 -17.15
C MET A 251 7.37 1.47 -18.61
N LEU A 252 7.18 2.75 -18.91
CA LEU A 252 6.97 3.29 -20.25
C LEU A 252 5.79 2.65 -20.99
N MET A 253 4.72 2.34 -20.27
CA MET A 253 3.50 1.72 -20.82
C MET A 253 2.52 2.71 -21.43
N GLY A 254 2.67 4.01 -21.15
CA GLY A 254 1.72 5.02 -21.60
C GLY A 254 0.28 4.71 -21.21
N THR A 255 -0.63 4.83 -22.17
CA THR A 255 -2.06 4.51 -22.01
C THR A 255 -2.40 3.05 -22.33
N ALA A 256 -1.41 2.14 -22.31
CA ALA A 256 -1.65 0.72 -22.54
C ALA A 256 -2.71 0.19 -21.55
N PRO A 257 -3.68 -0.64 -22.03
CA PRO A 257 -4.71 -1.22 -21.16
C PRO A 257 -4.11 -2.02 -20.00
N GLY A 258 -4.76 -1.94 -18.85
CA GLY A 258 -4.35 -2.65 -17.63
C GLY A 258 -3.84 -1.72 -16.53
N HIS A 259 -3.49 -2.33 -15.42
CA HIS A 259 -3.01 -1.63 -14.24
C HIS A 259 -2.08 -2.52 -13.40
N LEU A 260 -1.45 -1.92 -12.42
CA LEU A 260 -0.62 -2.62 -11.44
C LEU A 260 -1.40 -2.87 -10.15
N MET A 261 -1.13 -4.01 -9.55
CA MET A 261 -1.59 -4.36 -8.22
C MET A 261 -0.40 -4.79 -7.35
N TYR A 262 -0.14 -4.01 -6.30
CA TYR A 262 0.72 -4.44 -5.21
C TYR A 262 -0.11 -5.28 -4.26
N HIS A 263 0.41 -6.41 -3.84
CA HIS A 263 -0.19 -7.24 -2.80
C HIS A 263 0.92 -7.68 -1.86
N CYS A 264 0.95 -7.07 -0.69
CA CYS A 264 2.05 -7.16 0.26
C CYS A 264 1.55 -7.55 1.65
N PHE A 265 2.36 -8.33 2.34
CA PHE A 265 2.32 -8.40 3.79
C PHE A 265 3.01 -7.16 4.37
N THR A 266 2.45 -6.62 5.44
CA THR A 266 2.99 -5.45 6.12
C THR A 266 3.16 -5.71 7.60
N GLY A 267 4.08 -5.02 8.19
CA GLY A 267 4.26 -5.04 9.63
C GLY A 267 4.99 -3.80 10.13
N SER A 268 5.04 -3.66 11.44
CA SER A 268 5.78 -2.58 12.07
C SER A 268 6.56 -3.06 13.29
N ALA A 269 7.59 -2.33 13.61
CA ALA A 269 8.47 -2.56 14.75
C ALA A 269 8.74 -1.25 15.50
N THR A 270 8.94 -1.35 16.80
CA THR A 270 9.34 -0.21 17.65
C THR A 270 10.86 -0.04 17.72
N LEU A 271 11.59 -1.11 17.41
CA LEU A 271 13.05 -1.09 17.33
C LEU A 271 13.50 -1.42 15.91
N LEU A 272 14.52 -0.73 15.43
CA LEU A 272 15.09 -0.99 14.09
C LEU A 272 15.62 -2.43 13.97
N GLY A 273 16.10 -3.01 15.05
CA GLY A 273 16.60 -4.38 15.11
C GLY A 273 15.52 -5.44 14.80
N ASP A 274 14.24 -5.13 15.04
CA ASP A 274 13.12 -6.04 14.83
C ASP A 274 12.56 -5.99 13.38
N VAL A 275 13.06 -5.07 12.57
CA VAL A 275 12.76 -5.05 11.13
C VAL A 275 13.42 -6.24 10.45
N PRO A 276 12.76 -6.96 9.52
CA PRO A 276 13.37 -8.08 8.81
C PRO A 276 14.73 -7.72 8.22
N VAL A 277 15.75 -8.51 8.56
CA VAL A 277 17.18 -8.22 8.25
C VAL A 277 17.38 -7.93 6.76
N ALA A 278 16.76 -8.73 5.88
CA ALA A 278 16.90 -8.57 4.43
C ALA A 278 16.42 -7.17 3.97
N ILE A 279 15.31 -6.65 4.54
CA ILE A 279 14.78 -5.31 4.21
C ILE A 279 15.71 -4.24 4.77
N ARG A 280 16.10 -4.35 6.04
CA ARG A 280 16.99 -3.40 6.69
C ARG A 280 18.32 -3.27 5.94
N SER A 281 18.96 -4.39 5.58
CA SER A 281 20.23 -4.38 4.85
C SER A 281 20.13 -3.71 3.48
N LEU A 282 19.01 -3.85 2.76
CA LEU A 282 18.80 -3.13 1.51
C LEU A 282 18.74 -1.61 1.73
N VAL A 283 18.06 -1.17 2.80
CA VAL A 283 17.99 0.26 3.14
C VAL A 283 19.36 0.79 3.57
N GLU A 284 20.10 0.05 4.39
CA GLU A 284 21.46 0.39 4.82
C GLU A 284 22.40 0.60 3.63
N GLN A 285 22.29 -0.26 2.62
CA GLN A 285 23.14 -0.22 1.43
C GLN A 285 22.74 0.89 0.44
N ARG A 286 21.44 1.12 0.23
CA ARG A 286 20.94 1.95 -0.87
C ARG A 286 20.48 3.34 -0.43
N LEU A 287 19.91 3.46 0.77
CA LEU A 287 19.31 4.69 1.28
C LEU A 287 19.48 4.81 2.81
N PRO A 288 20.72 4.85 3.33
CA PRO A 288 20.98 4.82 4.78
C PRO A 288 20.29 5.96 5.54
N SER A 289 20.07 7.12 4.93
CA SER A 289 19.35 8.23 5.56
C SER A 289 17.88 7.92 5.86
N PHE A 290 17.29 6.88 5.23
CA PHE A 290 15.91 6.47 5.45
C PHE A 290 15.72 5.65 6.73
N LEU A 291 16.80 5.18 7.35
CA LEU A 291 16.73 4.47 8.64
C LEU A 291 16.31 5.37 9.80
N ALA A 292 16.35 6.68 9.63
CA ALA A 292 15.90 7.65 10.63
C ALA A 292 14.67 8.42 10.13
N ALA A 293 13.68 8.61 11.02
CA ALA A 293 12.55 9.48 10.73
C ALA A 293 12.99 10.95 10.56
N PRO A 294 12.27 11.76 9.78
CA PRO A 294 12.54 13.20 9.67
C PRO A 294 12.45 13.88 11.04
N GLU A 295 13.35 14.80 11.34
CA GLU A 295 13.33 15.58 12.58
C GLU A 295 12.33 16.74 12.52
N LYS A 296 12.15 17.30 11.33
CA LYS A 296 11.31 18.48 11.10
C LYS A 296 10.32 18.25 9.98
N SER A 297 9.16 18.88 10.09
CA SER A 297 8.22 18.94 8.99
C SER A 297 8.81 19.73 7.82
N GLY A 298 8.61 19.21 6.62
CA GLY A 298 9.01 19.85 5.37
C GLY A 298 7.91 19.65 4.31
N LYS A 299 8.09 20.22 3.14
CA LYS A 299 7.21 19.94 2.00
C LYS A 299 7.33 18.47 1.63
N SER A 300 6.22 17.75 1.60
CA SER A 300 6.20 16.34 1.19
C SER A 300 6.66 16.19 -0.27
N GLU A 301 7.57 15.26 -0.52
CA GLU A 301 8.01 14.88 -1.86
C GLU A 301 7.79 13.38 -2.08
N GLY A 302 6.77 13.04 -2.85
CA GLY A 302 6.52 11.66 -3.26
C GLY A 302 7.34 11.24 -4.48
N SER A 303 7.41 9.94 -4.72
CA SER A 303 8.18 9.34 -5.83
C SER A 303 7.83 9.90 -7.20
N LEU A 304 6.56 10.26 -7.45
CA LEU A 304 6.14 10.85 -8.71
C LEU A 304 6.69 12.28 -8.89
N SER A 305 6.62 13.12 -7.86
CA SER A 305 7.20 14.47 -7.90
C SER A 305 8.70 14.42 -8.12
N ARG A 306 9.37 13.48 -7.43
CA ARG A 306 10.81 13.23 -7.62
C ARG A 306 11.11 12.76 -9.04
N TYR A 307 10.29 11.83 -9.60
CA TYR A 307 10.43 11.37 -10.97
C TYR A 307 10.40 12.54 -11.95
N MET A 308 9.37 13.39 -11.87
CA MET A 308 9.21 14.56 -12.74
C MET A 308 10.37 15.56 -12.64
N ARG A 309 10.94 15.70 -11.45
CA ARG A 309 12.07 16.62 -11.22
C ARG A 309 13.40 16.07 -11.76
N THR A 310 13.59 14.75 -11.73
CA THR A 310 14.88 14.10 -12.02
C THR A 310 14.94 13.42 -13.38
N ARG A 311 13.82 13.22 -14.04
CA ARG A 311 13.73 12.57 -15.35
C ARG A 311 13.19 13.53 -16.41
N LYS A 312 13.45 13.19 -17.64
CA LYS A 312 12.90 13.87 -18.83
C LYS A 312 11.94 12.90 -19.54
N PRO A 313 10.96 13.41 -20.31
CA PRO A 313 10.11 12.57 -21.14
C PRO A 313 10.93 11.68 -22.07
N SER A 314 10.54 10.42 -22.15
CA SER A 314 11.20 9.47 -23.04
C SER A 314 10.85 9.75 -24.49
N PRO A 315 11.77 9.55 -25.44
CA PRO A 315 11.46 9.71 -26.88
C PRO A 315 10.36 8.71 -27.29
N PRO A 316 9.63 9.02 -28.38
CA PRO A 316 8.67 8.09 -28.96
C PRO A 316 9.30 6.72 -29.21
N ARG A 317 8.50 5.66 -29.05
CA ARG A 317 8.97 4.29 -29.27
C ARG A 317 9.38 4.10 -30.74
N ALA A 318 10.55 3.51 -30.96
CA ALA A 318 10.93 3.07 -32.31
C ALA A 318 9.97 1.96 -32.81
N THR A 319 9.56 2.08 -34.07
CA THR A 319 8.50 1.28 -34.70
C THR A 319 8.91 -0.16 -34.95
N SER A 320 9.31 -0.96 -34.16
CA SER A 320 9.47 -2.43 -34.27
C SER A 320 10.47 -2.99 -33.26
N ILE A 321 10.02 -3.22 -32.06
CA ILE A 321 10.67 -4.20 -31.20
C ILE A 321 9.68 -5.37 -31.09
N SER A 322 9.94 -6.48 -31.81
CA SER A 322 9.21 -7.73 -31.56
C SER A 322 9.83 -8.39 -30.33
N CYS A 323 8.98 -8.82 -29.41
CA CYS A 323 9.43 -9.74 -28.38
C CYS A 323 9.77 -11.07 -29.05
N ASP A 324 11.02 -11.47 -29.10
CA ASP A 324 11.36 -12.83 -29.49
C ASP A 324 10.62 -13.79 -28.53
N ALA A 325 9.88 -14.74 -29.10
CA ALA A 325 9.10 -15.73 -28.35
C ALA A 325 9.91 -16.57 -27.34
N ALA A 326 11.23 -16.51 -27.41
CA ALA A 326 12.16 -17.18 -26.52
C ALA A 326 12.19 -16.59 -25.08
N ALA A 327 11.82 -15.34 -24.87
CA ALA A 327 11.76 -14.75 -23.52
C ALA A 327 10.49 -15.13 -22.75
N THR A 328 9.49 -15.68 -23.44
CA THR A 328 8.21 -16.08 -22.87
C THR A 328 8.22 -17.54 -22.33
N ALA A 329 9.27 -18.30 -22.59
CA ALA A 329 9.30 -19.76 -22.43
C ALA A 329 10.03 -20.28 -21.17
N GLN A 330 10.35 -19.47 -20.18
CA GLN A 330 10.96 -19.96 -18.95
C GLN A 330 10.07 -19.72 -17.72
N ILE A 331 8.90 -20.35 -17.71
CA ILE A 331 8.26 -20.77 -16.46
C ILE A 331 8.52 -22.26 -16.35
N PRO A 332 9.33 -22.75 -15.39
CA PRO A 332 9.38 -24.19 -15.14
C PRO A 332 7.98 -24.63 -14.71
N GLU A 333 7.39 -25.56 -15.45
CA GLU A 333 6.22 -26.31 -14.96
C GLU A 333 6.56 -26.89 -13.59
N VAL A 334 5.94 -26.35 -12.57
CA VAL A 334 5.92 -26.99 -11.25
C VAL A 334 5.10 -28.26 -11.45
N LYS A 335 5.77 -29.39 -11.65
CA LYS A 335 5.12 -30.69 -11.60
C LYS A 335 4.42 -30.78 -10.25
N SER A 336 3.09 -30.82 -10.28
CA SER A 336 2.26 -31.12 -9.11
C SER A 336 2.75 -32.44 -8.53
N ALA A 337 3.38 -32.39 -7.36
CA ALA A 337 3.63 -33.59 -6.57
C ALA A 337 2.26 -34.18 -6.24
N GLU A 338 2.00 -35.39 -6.78
CA GLU A 338 0.84 -36.18 -6.43
C GLU A 338 0.85 -36.39 -4.91
N LEU A 339 -0.10 -35.77 -4.23
CA LEU A 339 -0.48 -36.21 -2.89
C LEU A 339 -1.21 -37.53 -3.04
N LYS A 340 -0.49 -38.60 -2.76
CA LYS A 340 -1.12 -39.94 -2.56
C LYS A 340 -1.94 -39.92 -1.27
N PRO A 341 -3.11 -40.60 -1.26
CA PRO A 341 -4.08 -40.60 -0.18
C PRO A 341 -3.55 -41.21 1.12
#